data_09436c762fc9f9cfd07fb8068475500c
#
_entry.id   09436c762fc9f9cfd07fb8068475500c
#
_cell.length_a   1.000
_cell.length_b   1.000
_cell.length_c   1.000
_cell.angle_alpha   90.00
_cell.angle_beta   90.00
_cell.angle_gamma   90.00
#
_symmetry.space_group_name_H-M   'P 1'
#
loop_
_entity.id
_entity.type
_entity.pdbx_description
1 polymer ?
#
loop_
_entity_poly.entity_id
_entity_poly.type
_entity_poly.pdbx_seq_one_letter_code
_entity_poly.pdbx_strand_id
1 'polypeptide(L)'
;MSQENKNNNPTEENQTTQPETQPETQDEIPKVYSPHSPEDTPPNARDKKLYSPHSPDEPPPDLPETKKNGPSKKYRNHVNDLFTPVQATTYLHVPFHKASKSIKKNLQNMLVAQYENYCNVYGFIKEGSIQLLQHSAGVLHGSDLEFVVSYQCLACLPAEGVTLDCVVKNVTKAGLRCEIANMSPPPLVIFVARDHHNTNEKYHEVEENDAIIVRIIGKRFELHDRYVSAIAEFMEKI
;
A
#
# COMPACT_ATOMS: atom_id res chain seq x y z
N MET A 1 31.41 -61.80 31.27
CA MET A 1 30.40 -62.77 30.82
C MET A 1 29.60 -62.00 29.80
N SER A 2 30.03 -61.85 28.52
CA SER A 2 29.89 -62.86 27.43
C SER A 2 28.47 -63.12 27.09
N GLN A 3 28.02 -62.63 25.94
CA GLN A 3 27.72 -63.24 24.64
C GLN A 3 26.83 -62.27 23.87
N GLU A 4 27.15 -61.64 22.74
CA GLU A 4 27.26 -62.14 21.36
C GLU A 4 26.08 -63.01 20.88
N ASN A 5 25.35 -62.49 19.89
CA ASN A 5 24.93 -63.19 18.65
C ASN A 5 24.21 -62.17 17.76
N LYS A 6 24.75 -61.75 16.64
CA LYS A 6 25.00 -62.31 15.29
C LYS A 6 23.69 -62.63 14.50
N ASN A 7 23.58 -61.91 13.40
CA ASN A 7 23.21 -62.30 12.02
C ASN A 7 21.74 -62.70 11.72
N ASN A 8 21.09 -62.08 10.77
CA ASN A 8 21.17 -62.45 9.34
C ASN A 8 20.30 -61.53 8.48
N ASN A 9 20.93 -61.07 7.42
CA ASN A 9 20.25 -60.65 6.20
C ASN A 9 19.93 -61.88 5.35
N PRO A 10 18.92 -61.88 4.48
CA PRO A 10 19.22 -62.10 3.11
C PRO A 10 18.47 -61.15 2.14
N THR A 11 19.22 -60.76 1.16
CA THR A 11 18.99 -60.27 -0.16
C THR A 11 18.13 -61.24 -1.00
N GLU A 12 17.20 -60.70 -1.83
CA GLU A 12 16.76 -61.22 -3.14
C GLU A 12 15.87 -60.14 -3.76
N GLU A 13 16.30 -59.49 -4.78
CA GLU A 13 16.30 -59.67 -6.24
C GLU A 13 14.96 -59.39 -6.89
N ASN A 14 15.06 -58.33 -7.74
CA ASN A 14 14.51 -58.16 -9.09
C ASN A 14 13.11 -58.68 -9.44
N GLN A 15 12.27 -57.72 -9.86
CA GLN A 15 11.65 -57.86 -11.19
C GLN A 15 11.14 -56.52 -11.75
N THR A 16 11.81 -56.14 -12.79
CA THR A 16 11.47 -55.18 -13.85
C THR A 16 10.20 -55.58 -14.60
N THR A 17 9.22 -54.71 -14.70
CA THR A 17 8.25 -54.75 -15.80
C THR A 17 7.80 -53.37 -16.16
N GLN A 18 8.25 -52.87 -17.27
CA GLN A 18 7.64 -51.88 -18.15
C GLN A 18 6.93 -52.62 -19.27
N PRO A 19 6.20 -51.88 -20.16
CA PRO A 19 5.19 -50.86 -20.05
C PRO A 19 3.92 -51.25 -20.84
N GLU A 20 2.81 -50.62 -20.63
CA GLU A 20 1.73 -50.65 -21.62
C GLU A 20 1.28 -49.24 -21.98
N THR A 21 1.23 -49.08 -23.25
CA THR A 21 1.04 -47.95 -24.16
C THR A 21 -0.43 -47.50 -24.13
N GLN A 22 -0.61 -46.23 -24.25
CA GLN A 22 -1.70 -45.30 -24.61
C GLN A 22 -2.96 -45.87 -25.29
N PRO A 23 -4.10 -45.10 -25.22
CA PRO A 23 -4.38 -44.28 -26.41
C PRO A 23 -4.75 -42.80 -26.11
N GLU A 24 -4.24 -41.98 -27.00
CA GLU A 24 -4.56 -40.60 -27.26
C GLU A 24 -6.08 -40.39 -27.39
N THR A 25 -6.62 -39.40 -26.73
CA THR A 25 -7.91 -38.79 -27.11
C THR A 25 -7.66 -37.34 -27.47
N GLN A 26 -8.08 -37.06 -28.66
CA GLN A 26 -7.90 -35.88 -29.48
C GLN A 26 -8.49 -34.62 -28.80
N ASP A 27 -7.72 -33.55 -28.90
CA ASP A 27 -8.07 -32.18 -28.63
C ASP A 27 -9.27 -31.72 -29.49
N GLU A 28 -10.35 -31.32 -28.83
CA GLU A 28 -11.37 -30.47 -29.44
C GLU A 28 -11.02 -28.99 -29.16
N ILE A 29 -10.60 -28.31 -30.23
CA ILE A 29 -10.38 -26.88 -30.31
C ILE A 29 -11.74 -26.17 -30.21
N PRO A 30 -11.97 -25.25 -29.26
CA PRO A 30 -13.18 -24.46 -29.28
C PRO A 30 -13.17 -23.46 -30.45
N LYS A 31 -14.23 -23.49 -31.21
CA LYS A 31 -14.50 -22.65 -32.39
C LYS A 31 -14.44 -21.15 -32.01
N VAL A 32 -13.56 -20.46 -32.73
CA VAL A 32 -13.50 -18.98 -32.78
C VAL A 32 -14.82 -18.45 -33.33
N TYR A 33 -15.49 -17.62 -32.55
CA TYR A 33 -16.65 -16.84 -32.97
C TYR A 33 -16.19 -15.69 -33.87
N SER A 34 -16.62 -15.70 -35.14
CA SER A 34 -16.47 -14.56 -36.05
C SER A 34 -17.47 -13.47 -35.70
N PRO A 35 -17.10 -12.19 -35.79
CA PRO A 35 -18.02 -11.09 -35.55
C PRO A 35 -18.95 -10.91 -36.76
N HIS A 36 -20.25 -10.80 -36.47
CA HIS A 36 -21.29 -10.44 -37.44
C HIS A 36 -21.12 -8.99 -37.89
N SER A 37 -21.26 -8.80 -39.21
CA SER A 37 -21.36 -7.51 -39.88
C SER A 37 -22.58 -6.71 -39.43
N PRO A 38 -22.49 -5.36 -39.49
CA PRO A 38 -23.55 -4.48 -39.07
C PRO A 38 -24.47 -4.13 -40.26
N GLU A 39 -25.70 -4.60 -40.22
CA GLU A 39 -26.80 -3.99 -40.95
C GLU A 39 -28.05 -4.11 -40.08
N ASP A 40 -28.39 -2.96 -39.46
CA ASP A 40 -29.77 -2.55 -39.23
C ASP A 40 -29.75 -1.18 -38.51
N THR A 41 -29.97 -0.16 -39.33
CA THR A 41 -30.29 1.21 -38.89
C THR A 41 -31.79 1.36 -38.63
N PRO A 42 -32.21 1.87 -37.53
CA PRO A 42 -33.55 2.47 -37.41
C PRO A 42 -33.51 3.98 -37.68
N PRO A 43 -34.52 4.54 -38.33
CA PRO A 43 -34.59 5.94 -38.68
C PRO A 43 -35.23 6.75 -37.55
N ASN A 44 -34.53 7.77 -37.05
CA ASN A 44 -35.23 9.01 -36.71
C ASN A 44 -34.21 10.16 -36.58
N ALA A 45 -34.20 10.93 -37.67
CA ALA A 45 -33.60 12.22 -37.74
C ALA A 45 -34.54 13.23 -37.08
N ARG A 46 -34.07 13.96 -36.09
CA ARG A 46 -34.44 15.36 -35.87
C ARG A 46 -33.47 15.96 -34.86
N ASP A 47 -32.94 17.15 -35.31
CA ASP A 47 -32.10 18.09 -34.54
C ASP A 47 -30.58 17.89 -34.55
N LYS A 48 -30.03 17.94 -35.77
CA LYS A 48 -28.67 18.44 -35.95
C LYS A 48 -28.72 19.97 -35.94
N LYS A 49 -28.31 20.60 -34.84
CA LYS A 49 -27.84 21.98 -34.87
C LYS A 49 -26.55 22.02 -35.69
N LEU A 50 -26.67 22.62 -36.84
CA LEU A 50 -25.62 22.89 -37.80
C LEU A 50 -24.59 23.81 -37.13
N TYR A 51 -23.38 23.31 -36.89
CA TYR A 51 -22.24 24.15 -36.53
C TYR A 51 -21.80 24.87 -37.80
N SER A 52 -21.99 26.20 -37.85
CA SER A 52 -21.40 27.07 -38.87
C SER A 52 -19.92 27.21 -38.57
N PRO A 53 -19.02 27.07 -39.56
CA PRO A 53 -17.61 27.37 -39.38
C PRO A 53 -17.45 28.87 -39.16
N HIS A 54 -16.73 29.24 -38.09
CA HIS A 54 -16.34 30.63 -37.80
C HIS A 54 -15.48 31.21 -38.93
N SER A 55 -15.79 32.43 -39.35
CA SER A 55 -14.99 33.22 -40.25
C SER A 55 -13.61 33.54 -39.66
N PRO A 56 -12.55 33.61 -40.48
CA PRO A 56 -11.17 33.77 -40.00
C PRO A 56 -10.80 35.15 -39.42
N ASP A 57 -11.73 36.08 -39.27
CA ASP A 57 -11.46 37.49 -38.90
C ASP A 57 -12.06 37.92 -37.53
N GLU A 58 -12.55 37.01 -36.70
CA GLU A 58 -12.91 37.38 -35.33
C GLU A 58 -11.77 37.07 -34.38
N PRO A 59 -11.31 38.05 -33.57
CA PRO A 59 -10.33 37.80 -32.51
C PRO A 59 -10.96 36.83 -31.48
N PRO A 60 -10.18 35.90 -30.91
CA PRO A 60 -10.70 34.96 -29.92
C PRO A 60 -11.26 35.73 -28.71
N PRO A 61 -12.38 35.28 -28.12
CA PRO A 61 -12.93 35.93 -26.94
C PRO A 61 -11.87 35.88 -25.82
N ASP A 62 -11.68 37.03 -25.18
CA ASP A 62 -10.78 37.20 -24.05
C ASP A 62 -11.05 36.08 -23.03
N LEU A 63 -10.09 35.16 -22.87
CA LEU A 63 -10.03 34.26 -21.78
C LEU A 63 -10.02 35.06 -20.48
N PRO A 64 -10.90 34.75 -19.50
CA PRO A 64 -10.84 35.43 -18.23
C PRO A 64 -9.42 35.33 -17.67
N GLU A 65 -8.79 36.48 -17.46
CA GLU A 65 -7.48 36.58 -16.83
C GLU A 65 -7.51 35.78 -15.56
N THR A 66 -6.78 34.66 -15.54
CA THR A 66 -6.48 33.94 -14.31
C THR A 66 -5.76 34.94 -13.41
N LYS A 67 -6.49 35.46 -12.42
CA LYS A 67 -5.93 36.23 -11.32
C LYS A 67 -4.73 35.45 -10.82
N LYS A 68 -3.54 35.99 -11.04
CA LYS A 68 -2.30 35.54 -10.42
C LYS A 68 -2.55 35.59 -8.91
N ASN A 69 -2.94 34.47 -8.35
CA ASN A 69 -3.03 34.32 -6.92
C ASN A 69 -1.64 34.64 -6.37
N GLY A 70 -1.61 35.61 -5.49
CA GLY A 70 -0.43 36.01 -4.73
C GLY A 70 0.16 34.79 -3.96
N PRO A 71 1.27 34.98 -3.23
CA PRO A 71 2.10 33.91 -2.69
C PRO A 71 1.23 32.86 -2.02
N SER A 72 1.33 31.63 -2.53
CA SER A 72 0.58 30.48 -2.08
C SER A 72 0.59 30.41 -0.56
N LYS A 73 -0.59 30.41 0.04
CA LYS A 73 -0.76 30.15 1.47
C LYS A 73 0.06 28.90 1.78
N LYS A 74 1.03 29.03 2.71
CA LYS A 74 1.81 27.93 3.24
C LYS A 74 0.82 26.84 3.62
N TYR A 75 0.85 25.71 2.91
CA TYR A 75 0.04 24.54 3.27
C TYR A 75 0.62 23.97 4.55
N ARG A 76 0.01 24.28 5.66
CA ARG A 76 0.20 23.53 6.89
C ARG A 76 -0.58 22.22 6.71
N ASN A 77 0.14 21.15 6.42
CA ASN A 77 -0.47 19.84 6.40
C ASN A 77 -0.87 19.51 7.83
N HIS A 78 -2.17 19.58 8.12
CA HIS A 78 -2.70 19.11 9.38
C HIS A 78 -2.43 17.61 9.51
N VAL A 79 -2.31 17.14 10.73
CA VAL A 79 -2.10 15.72 11.07
C VAL A 79 -3.09 14.78 10.34
N ASN A 80 -4.26 15.27 9.98
CA ASN A 80 -5.27 14.53 9.22
C ASN A 80 -4.86 14.27 7.76
N ASP A 81 -3.98 15.08 7.18
CA ASP A 81 -3.54 14.92 5.78
C ASP A 81 -2.38 13.93 5.65
N LEU A 82 -1.80 13.50 6.79
CA LEU A 82 -0.72 12.51 6.82
C LEU A 82 -1.19 11.10 6.47
N PHE A 83 -2.46 10.81 6.75
CA PHE A 83 -3.04 9.49 6.54
C PHE A 83 -3.99 9.48 5.35
N THR A 84 -3.76 8.54 4.45
CA THR A 84 -4.60 8.32 3.27
C THR A 84 -5.45 7.05 3.48
N PRO A 85 -6.77 7.09 3.17
CA PRO A 85 -7.59 5.88 3.21
C PRO A 85 -7.15 4.92 2.09
N VAL A 86 -6.92 3.67 2.47
CA VAL A 86 -6.52 2.58 1.57
C VAL A 86 -7.49 1.43 1.73
N GLN A 87 -7.89 0.84 0.62
CA GLN A 87 -8.63 -0.42 0.58
C GLN A 87 -7.71 -1.52 0.07
N ALA A 88 -7.65 -2.62 0.82
CA ALA A 88 -6.76 -3.73 0.54
C ALA A 88 -7.47 -5.08 0.67
N THR A 89 -6.89 -6.10 0.05
CA THR A 89 -7.37 -7.48 0.14
C THR A 89 -6.21 -8.37 0.55
N THR A 90 -6.47 -9.30 1.46
CA THR A 90 -5.46 -10.25 1.96
C THR A 90 -6.08 -11.62 2.24
N TYR A 91 -5.22 -12.61 2.42
CA TYR A 91 -5.61 -13.96 2.86
C TYR A 91 -5.38 -14.10 4.35
N LEU A 92 -6.37 -14.63 5.06
CA LEU A 92 -6.25 -14.97 6.48
C LEU A 92 -6.53 -16.45 6.70
N HIS A 93 -5.65 -17.10 7.45
CA HIS A 93 -5.79 -18.50 7.86
C HIS A 93 -6.32 -18.56 9.29
N VAL A 94 -7.50 -19.12 9.44
CA VAL A 94 -8.18 -19.28 10.72
C VAL A 94 -8.20 -20.76 11.09
N PRO A 95 -7.59 -21.19 12.22
CA PRO A 95 -7.70 -22.56 12.69
C PRO A 95 -9.15 -23.00 12.81
N PHE A 96 -9.47 -24.20 12.34
CA PHE A 96 -10.85 -24.70 12.27
C PHE A 96 -11.60 -24.57 13.60
N HIS A 97 -10.94 -24.85 14.73
CA HIS A 97 -11.54 -24.72 16.06
C HIS A 97 -11.90 -23.28 16.46
N LYS A 98 -11.31 -22.26 15.79
CA LYS A 98 -11.63 -20.84 15.98
C LYS A 98 -12.67 -20.31 15.01
N ALA A 99 -13.05 -21.10 13.99
CA ALA A 99 -14.09 -20.75 13.04
C ALA A 99 -15.47 -20.93 13.67
N SER A 100 -15.90 -19.95 14.42
CA SER A 100 -17.18 -19.93 15.15
C SER A 100 -18.22 -19.03 14.47
N LYS A 101 -19.43 -18.97 15.08
CA LYS A 101 -20.51 -18.08 14.61
C LYS A 101 -20.12 -16.57 14.51
N SER A 102 -19.04 -16.18 15.19
CA SER A 102 -18.50 -14.79 15.16
C SER A 102 -17.29 -14.64 14.25
N ILE A 103 -17.23 -15.37 13.13
CA ILE A 103 -16.08 -15.34 12.21
C ILE A 103 -15.69 -13.92 11.78
N LYS A 104 -16.66 -13.05 11.47
CA LYS A 104 -16.41 -11.66 11.11
C LYS A 104 -15.60 -10.92 12.17
N LYS A 105 -15.94 -11.09 13.45
CA LYS A 105 -15.22 -10.47 14.57
C LYS A 105 -13.81 -11.04 14.72
N ASN A 106 -13.66 -12.35 14.52
CA ASN A 106 -12.35 -13.01 14.57
C ASN A 106 -11.43 -12.51 13.46
N LEU A 107 -11.93 -12.43 12.23
CA LEU A 107 -11.18 -11.86 11.09
C LEU A 107 -10.79 -10.40 11.34
N GLN A 108 -11.70 -9.57 11.84
CA GLN A 108 -11.42 -8.19 12.23
C GLN A 108 -10.28 -8.12 13.27
N ASN A 109 -10.34 -8.91 14.33
CA ASN A 109 -9.32 -8.94 15.38
C ASN A 109 -7.96 -9.41 14.85
N MET A 110 -7.95 -10.37 13.92
CA MET A 110 -6.73 -10.85 13.29
C MET A 110 -6.09 -9.78 12.41
N LEU A 111 -6.89 -9.04 11.61
CA LEU A 111 -6.40 -7.92 10.81
C LEU A 111 -5.77 -6.85 11.70
N VAL A 112 -6.45 -6.46 12.79
CA VAL A 112 -5.95 -5.48 13.76
C VAL A 112 -4.61 -5.94 14.34
N ALA A 113 -4.53 -7.17 14.84
CA ALA A 113 -3.32 -7.70 15.46
C ALA A 113 -2.14 -7.83 14.50
N GLN A 114 -2.40 -8.02 13.20
CA GLN A 114 -1.37 -8.25 12.19
C GLN A 114 -0.85 -6.96 11.56
N TYR A 115 -1.70 -5.95 11.40
CA TYR A 115 -1.38 -4.78 10.59
C TYR A 115 -1.35 -3.44 11.34
N GLU A 116 -2.12 -3.26 12.42
CA GLU A 116 -2.12 -1.98 13.14
C GLU A 116 -0.79 -1.73 13.85
N ASN A 117 -0.33 -0.47 13.81
CA ASN A 117 0.95 -0.02 14.37
C ASN A 117 2.20 -0.62 13.69
N TYR A 118 2.03 -1.16 12.47
CA TYR A 118 3.13 -1.66 11.65
C TYR A 118 3.02 -1.18 10.21
N CYS A 119 4.16 -1.20 9.52
CA CYS A 119 4.21 -0.94 8.08
C CYS A 119 3.81 -2.18 7.29
N ASN A 120 2.96 -1.98 6.30
CA ASN A 120 2.68 -2.95 5.25
C ASN A 120 3.08 -2.35 3.88
N VAL A 121 2.68 -2.96 2.77
CA VAL A 121 2.96 -2.46 1.41
C VAL A 121 2.44 -1.04 1.13
N TYR A 122 1.49 -0.56 1.92
CA TYR A 122 0.90 0.79 1.79
C TYR A 122 1.51 1.82 2.76
N GLY A 123 2.49 1.44 3.58
CA GLY A 123 3.08 2.25 4.63
C GLY A 123 2.60 1.87 6.03
N PHE A 124 2.78 2.77 7.00
CA PHE A 124 2.39 2.55 8.40
C PHE A 124 0.87 2.65 8.57
N ILE A 125 0.26 1.64 9.21
CA ILE A 125 -1.18 1.58 9.44
C ILE A 125 -1.55 2.16 10.79
N LYS A 126 -2.45 3.15 10.77
CA LYS A 126 -2.93 3.83 11.97
C LYS A 126 -3.74 2.88 12.86
N GLU A 127 -3.51 2.94 14.17
CA GLU A 127 -4.28 2.23 15.18
C GLU A 127 -5.77 2.58 15.13
N GLY A 128 -6.63 1.58 15.30
CA GLY A 128 -8.09 1.76 15.30
C GLY A 128 -8.69 2.13 13.94
N SER A 129 -7.91 2.06 12.85
CA SER A 129 -8.38 2.46 11.52
C SER A 129 -8.84 1.30 10.64
N ILE A 130 -8.50 0.07 10.99
CA ILE A 130 -8.84 -1.11 10.18
C ILE A 130 -10.32 -1.44 10.33
N GLN A 131 -11.01 -1.53 9.19
CA GLN A 131 -12.40 -1.94 9.12
C GLN A 131 -12.56 -3.06 8.08
N LEU A 132 -13.08 -4.21 8.54
CA LEU A 132 -13.43 -5.32 7.66
C LEU A 132 -14.65 -4.94 6.81
N LEU A 133 -14.47 -4.88 5.50
CA LEU A 133 -15.55 -4.60 4.53
C LEU A 133 -16.32 -5.88 4.19
N GLN A 134 -15.60 -6.88 3.68
CA GLN A 134 -16.17 -8.16 3.29
C GLN A 134 -15.17 -9.31 3.43
N HIS A 135 -15.66 -10.53 3.45
CA HIS A 135 -14.85 -11.74 3.40
C HIS A 135 -15.53 -12.80 2.54
N SER A 136 -14.74 -13.71 1.98
CA SER A 136 -15.23 -14.88 1.24
C SER A 136 -15.83 -15.93 2.20
N ALA A 137 -16.40 -16.97 1.63
CA ALA A 137 -16.57 -18.23 2.34
C ALA A 137 -15.19 -18.82 2.68
N GLY A 138 -15.08 -19.50 3.83
CA GLY A 138 -13.84 -20.18 4.21
C GLY A 138 -13.60 -21.40 3.33
N VAL A 139 -12.41 -21.54 2.80
CA VAL A 139 -11.96 -22.71 2.04
C VAL A 139 -11.02 -23.52 2.92
N LEU A 140 -11.23 -24.84 3.01
CA LEU A 140 -10.36 -25.70 3.81
C LEU A 140 -8.97 -25.80 3.17
N HIS A 141 -7.95 -25.40 3.91
CA HIS A 141 -6.56 -25.47 3.51
C HIS A 141 -5.74 -26.15 4.64
N GLY A 142 -5.49 -27.44 4.49
CA GLY A 142 -4.88 -28.23 5.55
C GLY A 142 -5.75 -28.32 6.81
N SER A 143 -5.25 -27.83 7.95
CA SER A 143 -5.95 -27.77 9.24
C SER A 143 -6.72 -26.47 9.45
N ASP A 144 -6.60 -25.52 8.54
CA ASP A 144 -7.10 -24.15 8.67
C ASP A 144 -8.16 -23.85 7.61
N LEU A 145 -8.96 -22.83 7.88
CA LEU A 145 -9.84 -22.21 6.90
C LEU A 145 -9.18 -20.93 6.36
N GLU A 146 -8.98 -20.89 5.06
CA GLU A 146 -8.51 -19.70 4.36
C GLU A 146 -9.68 -18.81 3.95
N PHE A 147 -9.58 -17.53 4.27
CA PHE A 147 -10.54 -16.49 3.90
C PHE A 147 -9.84 -15.42 3.08
N VAL A 148 -10.45 -15.04 1.97
CA VAL A 148 -10.09 -13.80 1.26
C VAL A 148 -10.84 -12.65 1.94
N VAL A 149 -10.11 -11.66 2.42
CA VAL A 149 -10.65 -10.60 3.26
C VAL A 149 -10.34 -9.24 2.65
N SER A 150 -11.38 -8.43 2.41
CA SER A 150 -11.22 -7.04 1.99
C SER A 150 -11.46 -6.11 3.18
N TYR A 151 -10.54 -5.19 3.40
CA TYR A 151 -10.58 -4.24 4.51
C TYR A 151 -10.17 -2.85 4.07
N GLN A 152 -10.57 -1.86 4.84
CA GLN A 152 -10.16 -0.47 4.70
C GLN A 152 -9.31 -0.07 5.90
N CYS A 153 -8.31 0.77 5.69
CA CYS A 153 -7.46 1.31 6.74
C CYS A 153 -6.95 2.70 6.37
N LEU A 154 -6.35 3.40 7.35
CA LEU A 154 -5.64 4.66 7.14
C LEU A 154 -4.14 4.39 7.15
N ALA A 155 -3.47 4.65 6.05
CA ALA A 155 -2.04 4.43 5.86
C ALA A 155 -1.26 5.75 5.81
N CYS A 156 -0.12 5.79 6.49
CA CYS A 156 0.84 6.89 6.43
C CYS A 156 2.00 6.51 5.49
N LEU A 157 2.05 7.18 4.35
CA LEU A 157 3.16 7.08 3.41
C LEU A 157 3.31 8.39 2.65
N PRO A 158 3.95 9.41 3.26
CA PRO A 158 4.06 10.73 2.66
C PRO A 158 4.78 10.67 1.31
N ALA A 159 4.31 11.46 0.35
CA ALA A 159 4.96 11.59 -0.95
C ALA A 159 6.23 12.45 -0.84
N GLU A 160 7.16 12.23 -1.75
CA GLU A 160 8.34 13.10 -1.91
C GLU A 160 7.91 14.51 -2.30
N GLY A 161 8.61 15.52 -1.79
CA GLY A 161 8.31 16.93 -1.99
C GLY A 161 7.22 17.53 -1.07
N VAL A 162 6.51 16.70 -0.30
CA VAL A 162 5.51 17.18 0.67
C VAL A 162 6.21 17.84 1.86
N THR A 163 5.64 18.97 2.31
CA THR A 163 6.09 19.67 3.52
C THR A 163 5.27 19.25 4.72
N LEU A 164 5.95 18.97 5.84
CA LEU A 164 5.34 18.51 7.08
C LEU A 164 5.85 19.32 8.26
N ASP A 165 4.96 19.55 9.23
CA ASP A 165 5.31 20.11 10.53
C ASP A 165 5.74 18.94 11.43
N CYS A 166 6.91 19.04 12.05
CA CYS A 166 7.45 18.03 12.95
C CYS A 166 8.14 18.65 14.15
N VAL A 167 8.34 17.84 15.17
CA VAL A 167 9.04 18.22 16.40
C VAL A 167 10.37 17.49 16.47
N VAL A 168 11.42 18.25 16.75
CA VAL A 168 12.78 17.72 16.94
C VAL A 168 12.82 16.94 18.25
N LYS A 169 13.13 15.66 18.17
CA LYS A 169 13.26 14.77 19.33
C LYS A 169 14.69 14.59 19.79
N ASN A 170 15.62 14.69 18.85
CA ASN A 170 17.04 14.54 19.18
C ASN A 170 17.90 15.33 18.18
N VAL A 171 18.92 16.01 18.71
CA VAL A 171 19.94 16.74 17.93
C VAL A 171 21.25 15.97 18.02
N THR A 172 21.77 15.53 16.88
CA THR A 172 23.00 14.76 16.77
C THR A 172 24.05 15.46 15.91
N LYS A 173 25.29 14.97 15.93
CA LYS A 173 26.33 15.47 15.02
C LYS A 173 25.99 15.24 13.56
N ALA A 174 25.26 14.14 13.26
CA ALA A 174 24.87 13.78 11.90
C ALA A 174 23.63 14.55 11.39
N GLY A 175 22.79 15.07 12.31
CA GLY A 175 21.58 15.78 11.93
C GLY A 175 20.51 15.76 13.03
N LEU A 176 19.28 16.15 12.64
CA LEU A 176 18.12 16.19 13.50
C LEU A 176 17.25 14.96 13.29
N ARG A 177 16.80 14.35 14.37
CA ARG A 177 15.75 13.34 14.36
C ARG A 177 14.45 13.98 14.82
N CYS A 178 13.43 13.91 13.93
CA CYS A 178 12.14 14.55 14.16
C CYS A 178 11.01 13.51 14.06
N GLU A 179 9.91 13.83 14.73
CA GLU A 179 8.69 13.02 14.73
C GLU A 179 7.47 13.91 14.55
N ILE A 180 6.37 13.35 14.08
CA ILE A 180 5.11 14.08 14.00
C ILE A 180 4.56 14.32 15.39
N ALA A 181 4.18 15.57 15.69
CA ALA A 181 3.66 15.96 16.97
C ALA A 181 2.38 15.17 17.34
N ASN A 182 2.22 14.90 18.66
CA ASN A 182 1.01 14.31 19.24
C ASN A 182 0.61 12.92 18.71
N MET A 183 1.57 12.14 18.21
CA MET A 183 1.34 10.75 17.79
C MET A 183 2.23 9.80 18.58
N SER A 184 1.61 8.74 19.13
CA SER A 184 2.30 7.66 19.83
C SER A 184 1.57 6.35 19.53
N PRO A 185 2.24 5.35 18.89
CA PRO A 185 3.58 5.40 18.34
C PRO A 185 3.71 6.35 17.16
N PRO A 186 4.91 6.92 16.88
CA PRO A 186 5.11 7.81 15.76
C PRO A 186 5.02 7.03 14.44
N PRO A 187 4.14 7.42 13.51
CA PRO A 187 3.99 6.74 12.21
C PRO A 187 5.16 7.01 11.28
N LEU A 188 5.85 8.13 11.50
CA LEU A 188 6.91 8.65 10.65
C LEU A 188 8.05 9.19 11.53
N VAL A 189 9.26 8.72 11.26
CA VAL A 189 10.51 9.25 11.83
C VAL A 189 11.27 9.94 10.70
N ILE A 190 11.56 11.21 10.89
CA ILE A 190 12.19 12.06 9.88
C ILE A 190 13.61 12.38 10.32
N PHE A 191 14.56 12.19 9.41
CA PHE A 191 15.95 12.56 9.60
C PHE A 191 16.32 13.72 8.67
N VAL A 192 16.83 14.80 9.25
CA VAL A 192 17.31 15.99 8.52
C VAL A 192 18.83 16.03 8.65
N ALA A 193 19.53 15.69 7.56
CA ALA A 193 20.97 15.55 7.54
C ALA A 193 21.66 16.92 7.67
N ARG A 194 22.68 17.00 8.52
CA ARG A 194 23.46 18.24 8.75
C ARG A 194 24.24 18.65 7.50
N ASP A 195 24.78 17.70 6.78
CA ASP A 195 25.68 17.95 5.63
C ASP A 195 25.00 18.77 4.52
N HIS A 196 23.69 18.66 4.42
CA HIS A 196 22.90 19.45 3.46
C HIS A 196 22.55 20.87 3.96
N HIS A 197 22.84 21.20 5.22
CA HIS A 197 22.41 22.45 5.88
C HIS A 197 23.59 23.19 6.55
N ASN A 198 24.85 22.89 6.15
CA ASN A 198 26.05 23.47 6.75
C ASN A 198 26.11 25.00 6.68
N THR A 199 25.49 25.62 5.67
CA THR A 199 25.46 27.07 5.46
C THR A 199 24.21 27.74 6.01
N ASN A 200 23.28 26.98 6.58
CA ASN A 200 22.02 27.52 7.07
C ASN A 200 22.08 27.84 8.57
N GLU A 201 22.23 29.11 8.92
CA GLU A 201 22.31 29.57 10.31
C GLU A 201 21.08 29.14 11.13
N LYS A 202 19.86 29.24 10.55
CA LYS A 202 18.61 28.84 11.22
C LYS A 202 18.57 27.36 11.59
N TYR A 203 19.22 26.50 10.79
CA TYR A 203 19.33 25.09 11.11
C TYR A 203 20.19 24.84 12.35
N HIS A 204 21.24 25.65 12.56
CA HIS A 204 22.15 25.52 13.68
C HIS A 204 21.54 26.05 15.01
N GLU A 205 20.51 26.88 14.93
CA GLU A 205 19.75 27.40 16.08
C GLU A 205 18.63 26.46 16.54
N VAL A 206 18.46 25.30 15.87
CA VAL A 206 17.40 24.35 16.21
C VAL A 206 17.82 23.52 17.41
N GLU A 207 16.97 23.48 18.44
CA GLU A 207 17.13 22.71 19.66
C GLU A 207 16.12 21.55 19.77
N GLU A 208 16.30 20.70 20.76
CA GLU A 208 15.35 19.63 21.06
C GLU A 208 14.01 20.21 21.51
N ASN A 209 12.92 19.60 21.02
CA ASN A 209 11.52 20.00 21.17
C ASN A 209 11.09 21.22 20.35
N ASP A 210 11.94 21.79 19.52
CA ASP A 210 11.53 22.80 18.57
C ASP A 210 10.59 22.21 17.50
N ALA A 211 9.62 23.04 17.09
CA ALA A 211 8.76 22.74 15.95
C ALA A 211 9.40 23.30 14.69
N ILE A 212 9.54 22.47 13.68
CA ILE A 212 10.15 22.83 12.40
C ILE A 212 9.31 22.33 11.23
N ILE A 213 9.45 23.03 10.11
CA ILE A 213 8.87 22.59 8.81
C ILE A 213 9.98 21.90 8.02
N VAL A 214 9.68 20.73 7.50
CA VAL A 214 10.59 19.94 6.68
C VAL A 214 9.94 19.55 5.38
N ARG A 215 10.72 19.37 4.32
CA ARG A 215 10.28 18.83 3.03
C ARG A 215 10.85 17.45 2.84
N ILE A 216 9.98 16.45 2.60
CA ILE A 216 10.38 15.06 2.38
C ILE A 216 11.17 14.94 1.07
N ILE A 217 12.37 14.37 1.14
CA ILE A 217 13.23 14.06 -0.02
C ILE A 217 13.07 12.60 -0.43
N GLY A 218 13.03 11.69 0.55
CA GLY A 218 12.92 10.27 0.32
C GLY A 218 12.40 9.54 1.54
N LYS A 219 11.98 8.30 1.33
CA LYS A 219 11.41 7.44 2.38
C LYS A 219 11.86 6.00 2.23
N ARG A 220 11.92 5.30 3.33
CA ARG A 220 12.22 3.87 3.38
C ARG A 220 11.44 3.21 4.51
N PHE A 221 10.93 2.02 4.26
CA PHE A 221 10.37 1.13 5.27
C PHE A 221 10.44 -0.31 4.76
N GLU A 222 10.31 -1.25 5.66
CA GLU A 222 10.18 -2.68 5.39
C GLU A 222 8.85 -3.19 5.98
N LEU A 223 8.44 -4.37 5.57
CA LEU A 223 7.24 -4.99 6.15
C LEU A 223 7.45 -5.22 7.66
N HIS A 224 6.45 -4.90 8.44
CA HIS A 224 6.45 -4.98 9.91
C HIS A 224 7.35 -3.96 10.63
N ASP A 225 7.91 -2.97 9.94
CA ASP A 225 8.54 -1.83 10.61
C ASP A 225 7.52 -1.09 11.48
N ARG A 226 7.99 -0.52 12.57
CA ARG A 226 7.16 0.23 13.52
C ARG A 226 6.90 1.69 13.09
N TYR A 227 7.58 2.17 12.07
CA TYR A 227 7.43 3.51 11.51
C TYR A 227 8.02 3.56 10.10
N VAL A 228 7.60 4.53 9.33
CA VAL A 228 8.26 4.87 8.07
C VAL A 228 9.45 5.78 8.37
N SER A 229 10.64 5.46 7.86
CA SER A 229 11.82 6.33 7.91
C SER A 229 11.80 7.27 6.72
N ALA A 230 11.97 8.57 6.95
CA ALA A 230 12.09 9.56 5.89
C ALA A 230 13.35 10.40 6.05
N ILE A 231 13.90 10.83 4.91
CA ILE A 231 14.94 11.84 4.84
C ILE A 231 14.28 13.13 4.35
N ALA A 232 14.58 14.25 4.99
CA ALA A 232 13.97 15.52 4.65
C ALA A 232 14.99 16.66 4.68
N GLU A 233 14.61 17.74 4.00
CA GLU A 233 15.29 19.02 4.01
C GLU A 233 14.62 19.96 5.01
N PHE A 234 15.42 20.67 5.78
CA PHE A 234 14.95 21.72 6.68
C PHE A 234 14.48 22.96 5.88
N MET A 235 13.29 23.43 6.15
CA MET A 235 12.73 24.61 5.51
C MET A 235 12.77 25.82 6.45
N GLU A 236 12.13 25.73 7.61
CA GLU A 236 12.10 26.81 8.57
C GLU A 236 11.75 26.30 9.99
N LYS A 237 12.09 27.08 11.01
CA LYS A 237 11.66 26.92 12.40
C LYS A 237 10.34 27.67 12.61
N ILE A 238 9.38 27.05 13.32
CA ILE A 238 8.04 27.60 13.58
C ILE A 238 8.09 28.49 14.83
#